data_ccd49fc5446c7665e74e9967202420bf
#
_entry.id   ccd49fc5446c7665e74e9967202420bf
#
_cell.length_a   1.000
_cell.length_b   1.000
_cell.length_c   1.000
_cell.angle_alpha   90.00
_cell.angle_beta   90.00
_cell.angle_gamma   90.00
#
_symmetry.space_group_name_H-M   'P 1'
#
loop_
_entity.id
_entity.type
_entity.pdbx_description
1 polymer ?
#
loop_
_entity_poly.entity_id
_entity_poly.type
_entity_poly.pdbx_seq_one_letter_code
_entity_poly.pdbx_strand_id
1 'polypeptide(L)'
;YCCELKIDGLAISLRYENGVSVRGATRGDGTVGENITENLRTVRSVPMRLTEPISVEVRGECYMPKQSFVALNEEREENGQDIFANPRNAAAGSLRQLDTKIVAKRNLNTFLYTVADFGPMKAKTQFEALEELSAIGFRTNPERQLCQSIDEVWAYIEEYHEKRSTLPYEIDGIVIKVNEFVLQDELGFTVKAPRWAIAYKFPPEEAETVVEDIEWTIGRTGVVT
;
A
#
# COMPACT_ATOMS: atom_id res chain seq x y z
N TYR A 1 5.72 -19.44 6.53
CA TYR A 1 5.14 -18.10 6.51
C TYR A 1 5.67 -17.30 5.32
N CYS A 2 4.83 -16.46 4.73
CA CYS A 2 5.24 -15.45 3.76
C CYS A 2 5.30 -14.09 4.49
N CYS A 3 6.51 -13.51 4.57
CA CYS A 3 6.74 -12.20 5.18
C CYS A 3 6.87 -11.14 4.10
N GLU A 4 6.17 -10.05 4.26
CA GLU A 4 6.12 -8.93 3.32
C GLU A 4 6.29 -7.61 4.05
N LEU A 5 6.89 -6.61 3.40
CA LEU A 5 6.97 -5.27 3.96
C LEU A 5 5.58 -4.62 4.00
N LYS A 6 5.25 -4.01 5.14
CA LYS A 6 4.03 -3.22 5.29
C LYS A 6 4.26 -1.81 4.77
N ILE A 7 3.91 -1.60 3.51
CA ILE A 7 4.09 -0.32 2.83
C ILE A 7 3.15 0.73 3.44
N ASP A 8 3.68 1.89 3.73
CA ASP A 8 2.91 3.02 4.26
C ASP A 8 2.39 3.91 3.11
N GLY A 9 1.16 3.68 2.71
CA GLY A 9 0.51 4.35 1.59
C GLY A 9 -1.01 4.34 1.69
N LEU A 10 -1.69 4.35 0.56
CA LEU A 10 -3.14 4.24 0.42
C LEU A 10 -3.50 2.91 -0.22
N ALA A 11 -4.33 2.13 0.46
CA ALA A 11 -4.80 0.84 -0.06
C ALA A 11 -5.70 1.03 -1.28
N ILE A 12 -5.41 0.29 -2.34
CA ILE A 12 -6.10 0.33 -3.62
C ILE A 12 -6.55 -1.06 -4.06
N SER A 13 -7.59 -1.11 -4.88
CA SER A 13 -8.03 -2.27 -5.65
C SER A 13 -8.00 -1.95 -7.14
N LEU A 14 -7.49 -2.89 -7.94
CA LEU A 14 -7.44 -2.81 -9.40
C LEU A 14 -8.19 -4.00 -9.99
N ARG A 15 -9.10 -3.75 -10.91
CA ARG A 15 -9.82 -4.77 -11.66
C ARG A 15 -9.43 -4.76 -13.13
N TYR A 16 -9.15 -5.96 -13.63
CA TYR A 16 -8.82 -6.21 -15.03
C TYR A 16 -9.85 -7.17 -15.63
N GLU A 17 -10.23 -6.92 -16.88
CA GLU A 17 -11.06 -7.80 -17.68
C GLU A 17 -10.34 -8.08 -19.01
N ASN A 18 -10.16 -9.37 -19.34
CA ASN A 18 -9.41 -9.79 -20.52
C ASN A 18 -8.02 -9.12 -20.61
N GLY A 19 -7.35 -8.97 -19.49
CA GLY A 19 -6.03 -8.34 -19.37
C GLY A 19 -6.04 -6.82 -19.47
N VAL A 20 -7.19 -6.15 -19.58
CA VAL A 20 -7.29 -4.68 -19.67
C VAL A 20 -7.75 -4.09 -18.35
N SER A 21 -7.10 -3.03 -17.90
CA SER A 21 -7.51 -2.28 -16.71
C SER A 21 -8.87 -1.62 -16.90
N VAL A 22 -9.86 -2.01 -16.11
CA VAL A 22 -11.24 -1.47 -16.21
C VAL A 22 -11.62 -0.59 -15.02
N ARG A 23 -11.07 -0.84 -13.84
CA ARG A 23 -11.41 -0.07 -12.63
C ARG A 23 -10.26 -0.03 -11.63
N GLY A 24 -10.11 1.14 -11.01
CA GLY A 24 -9.28 1.35 -9.83
C GLY A 24 -10.09 2.07 -8.75
N ALA A 25 -9.99 1.60 -7.50
CA ALA A 25 -10.72 2.16 -6.37
C ALA A 25 -9.85 2.23 -5.12
N THR A 26 -10.19 3.13 -4.19
CA THR A 26 -9.66 3.09 -2.82
C THR A 26 -10.31 1.97 -2.03
N ARG A 27 -9.71 1.58 -0.91
CA ARG A 27 -10.28 0.57 -0.01
C ARG A 27 -11.62 1.02 0.60
N GLY A 28 -11.80 2.34 0.84
CA GLY A 28 -12.95 2.86 1.55
C GLY A 28 -13.15 2.21 2.92
N ASP A 29 -14.40 1.82 3.21
CA ASP A 29 -14.79 1.09 4.41
C ASP A 29 -14.56 -0.46 4.32
N GLY A 30 -13.99 -0.91 3.20
CA GLY A 30 -13.78 -2.32 2.87
C GLY A 30 -14.84 -2.90 1.92
N THR A 31 -16.00 -2.26 1.79
CA THR A 31 -17.10 -2.65 0.89
C THR A 31 -17.29 -1.62 -0.21
N VAL A 32 -17.28 -0.33 0.13
CA VAL A 32 -17.44 0.79 -0.79
C VAL A 32 -16.19 1.66 -0.74
N GLY A 33 -15.57 1.90 -1.88
CA GLY A 33 -14.42 2.77 -2.06
C GLY A 33 -14.67 3.82 -3.14
N GLU A 34 -13.87 4.88 -3.14
CA GLU A 34 -13.92 5.92 -4.17
C GLU A 34 -13.36 5.37 -5.48
N ASN A 35 -14.04 5.67 -6.60
CA ASN A 35 -13.52 5.36 -7.92
C ASN A 35 -12.42 6.36 -8.30
N ILE A 36 -11.19 5.87 -8.40
CA ILE A 36 -9.99 6.64 -8.75
C ILE A 36 -9.31 6.09 -10.01
N THR A 37 -10.07 5.47 -10.89
CA THR A 37 -9.57 4.79 -12.09
C THR A 37 -8.70 5.72 -12.93
N GLU A 38 -9.18 6.92 -13.24
CA GLU A 38 -8.43 7.85 -14.11
C GLU A 38 -7.12 8.32 -13.44
N ASN A 39 -7.12 8.52 -12.13
CA ASN A 39 -5.92 8.88 -11.40
C ASN A 39 -4.90 7.73 -11.37
N LEU A 40 -5.34 6.50 -11.11
CA LEU A 40 -4.46 5.34 -11.13
C LEU A 40 -3.90 5.02 -12.51
N ARG A 41 -4.60 5.39 -13.60
CA ARG A 41 -4.08 5.28 -14.96
C ARG A 41 -2.86 6.16 -15.24
N THR A 42 -2.65 7.21 -14.45
CA THR A 42 -1.44 8.07 -14.54
C THR A 42 -0.25 7.48 -13.80
N VAL A 43 -0.45 6.50 -12.93
CA VAL A 43 0.60 5.87 -12.14
C VAL A 43 1.33 4.84 -13.00
N ARG A 44 2.60 5.09 -13.30
CA ARG A 44 3.38 4.29 -14.26
C ARG A 44 3.54 2.81 -13.88
N SER A 45 3.48 2.49 -12.59
CA SER A 45 3.56 1.12 -12.08
C SER A 45 2.24 0.34 -12.19
N VAL A 46 1.14 0.99 -12.59
CA VAL A 46 -0.14 0.34 -12.87
C VAL A 46 -0.18 -0.04 -14.35
N PRO A 47 -0.12 -1.33 -14.71
CA PRO A 47 -0.17 -1.75 -16.10
C PRO A 47 -1.56 -1.46 -16.69
N MET A 48 -1.62 -0.84 -17.85
CA MET A 48 -2.88 -0.63 -18.57
C MET A 48 -3.38 -1.93 -19.22
N ARG A 49 -2.46 -2.83 -19.49
CA ARG A 49 -2.69 -4.17 -20.05
C ARG A 49 -1.73 -5.16 -19.42
N LEU A 50 -2.25 -6.30 -18.99
CA LEU A 50 -1.47 -7.44 -18.53
C LEU A 50 -0.83 -8.18 -19.70
N THR A 51 0.19 -8.98 -19.43
CA THR A 51 0.84 -9.83 -20.43
C THR A 51 -0.07 -10.97 -20.90
N GLU A 52 -1.05 -11.35 -20.09
CA GLU A 52 -2.05 -12.38 -20.38
C GLU A 52 -3.47 -11.79 -20.38
N PRO A 53 -4.38 -12.29 -21.24
CA PRO A 53 -5.76 -11.82 -21.33
C PRO A 53 -6.65 -12.43 -20.23
N ILE A 54 -6.28 -12.23 -18.98
CA ILE A 54 -7.01 -12.75 -17.82
C ILE A 54 -7.88 -11.67 -17.18
N SER A 55 -8.93 -12.12 -16.51
CA SER A 55 -9.77 -11.27 -15.66
C SER A 55 -9.38 -11.55 -14.20
N VAL A 56 -9.01 -10.49 -13.47
CA VAL A 56 -8.48 -10.60 -12.10
C VAL A 56 -8.77 -9.31 -11.33
N GLU A 57 -9.02 -9.45 -10.04
CA GLU A 57 -9.02 -8.33 -9.10
C GLU A 57 -7.86 -8.47 -8.12
N VAL A 58 -7.06 -7.42 -8.04
CA VAL A 58 -5.86 -7.39 -7.18
C VAL A 58 -5.92 -6.19 -6.24
N ARG A 59 -5.33 -6.35 -5.07
CA ARG A 59 -5.21 -5.29 -4.07
C ARG A 59 -3.76 -5.01 -3.74
N GLY A 60 -3.49 -3.78 -3.40
CA GLY A 60 -2.15 -3.34 -3.08
C GLY A 60 -2.14 -1.99 -2.39
N GLU A 61 -0.97 -1.39 -2.36
CA GLU A 61 -0.74 -0.08 -1.80
C GLU A 61 -0.20 0.87 -2.86
N CYS A 62 -0.81 2.05 -2.96
CA CYS A 62 -0.25 3.17 -3.70
C CYS A 62 0.49 4.08 -2.73
N TYR A 63 1.73 4.38 -3.03
CA TYR A 63 2.61 5.13 -2.15
C TYR A 63 3.39 6.21 -2.90
N MET A 64 3.89 7.19 -2.16
CA MET A 64 4.81 8.20 -2.68
C MET A 64 6.23 7.84 -2.27
N PRO A 65 7.19 7.70 -3.20
CA PRO A 65 8.60 7.53 -2.87
C PRO A 65 9.12 8.71 -2.02
N LYS A 66 10.05 8.42 -1.10
CA LYS A 66 10.64 9.43 -0.19
C LYS A 66 11.18 10.65 -0.95
N GLN A 67 11.92 10.42 -2.04
CA GLN A 67 12.47 11.50 -2.87
C GLN A 67 11.37 12.37 -3.49
N SER A 68 10.28 11.76 -3.98
CA SER A 68 9.16 12.49 -4.56
C SER A 68 8.41 13.31 -3.50
N PHE A 69 8.32 12.80 -2.27
CA PHE A 69 7.70 13.50 -1.15
C PHE A 69 8.48 14.75 -0.75
N VAL A 70 9.81 14.64 -0.65
CA VAL A 70 10.68 15.80 -0.35
C VAL A 70 10.53 16.87 -1.42
N ALA A 71 10.67 16.50 -2.70
CA ALA A 71 10.54 17.45 -3.81
C ALA A 71 9.15 18.11 -3.86
N LEU A 72 8.08 17.36 -3.57
CA LEU A 72 6.73 17.90 -3.51
C LEU A 72 6.57 18.93 -2.40
N ASN A 73 7.10 18.67 -1.20
CA ASN A 73 7.00 19.60 -0.08
C ASN A 73 7.85 20.85 -0.29
N GLU A 74 9.04 20.73 -0.89
CA GLU A 74 9.84 21.89 -1.32
C GLU A 74 9.07 22.79 -2.30
N GLU A 75 8.47 22.21 -3.36
CA GLU A 75 7.62 22.95 -4.30
C GLU A 75 6.44 23.65 -3.61
N ARG A 76 5.79 22.98 -2.66
CA ARG A 76 4.64 23.53 -1.93
C ARG A 76 5.05 24.69 -1.04
N GLU A 77 6.17 24.57 -0.32
CA GLU A 77 6.71 25.61 0.53
C GLU A 77 7.09 26.86 -0.28
N GLU A 78 7.77 26.69 -1.42
CA GLU A 78 8.10 27.77 -2.37
C GLU A 78 6.85 28.50 -2.89
N ASN A 79 5.74 27.78 -3.04
CA ASN A 79 4.46 28.34 -3.48
C ASN A 79 3.55 28.83 -2.32
N GLY A 80 4.03 28.82 -1.07
CA GLY A 80 3.28 29.25 0.09
C GLY A 80 2.07 28.35 0.41
N GLN A 81 2.15 27.08 0.07
CA GLN A 81 1.12 26.07 0.31
C GLN A 81 1.49 25.22 1.53
N ASP A 82 0.47 24.72 2.25
CA ASP A 82 0.70 23.79 3.35
C ASP A 82 1.42 22.52 2.87
N ILE A 83 2.46 22.12 3.58
CA ILE A 83 3.19 20.88 3.30
C ILE A 83 2.42 19.66 3.79
N PHE A 84 2.68 18.51 3.19
CA PHE A 84 2.16 17.22 3.68
C PHE A 84 2.99 16.72 4.86
N ALA A 85 2.31 16.20 5.88
CA ALA A 85 2.96 15.70 7.09
C ALA A 85 3.80 14.43 6.86
N ASN A 86 3.40 13.59 5.91
CA ASN A 86 4.08 12.33 5.59
C ASN A 86 3.76 11.85 4.16
N PRO A 87 4.55 10.90 3.62
CA PRO A 87 4.35 10.36 2.27
C PRO A 87 2.98 9.69 2.07
N ARG A 88 2.41 9.06 3.09
CA ARG A 88 1.07 8.47 3.05
C ARG A 88 -0.01 9.52 2.79
N ASN A 89 0.01 10.62 3.54
CA ASN A 89 -0.94 11.73 3.35
C ASN A 89 -0.76 12.37 1.98
N ALA A 90 0.48 12.51 1.50
CA ALA A 90 0.78 13.03 0.18
C ALA A 90 0.25 12.11 -0.93
N ALA A 91 0.40 10.80 -0.80
CA ALA A 91 -0.16 9.83 -1.75
C ALA A 91 -1.69 9.87 -1.76
N ALA A 92 -2.34 9.84 -0.58
CA ALA A 92 -3.79 9.90 -0.45
C ALA A 92 -4.37 11.20 -1.01
N GLY A 93 -3.76 12.34 -0.67
CA GLY A 93 -4.16 13.65 -1.19
C GLY A 93 -3.97 13.76 -2.71
N SER A 94 -2.93 13.15 -3.25
CA SER A 94 -2.69 13.11 -4.70
C SER A 94 -3.72 12.28 -5.45
N LEU A 95 -4.05 11.07 -4.98
CA LEU A 95 -5.03 10.19 -5.63
C LEU A 95 -6.47 10.72 -5.59
N ARG A 96 -6.76 11.69 -4.74
CA ARG A 96 -8.08 12.35 -4.65
C ARG A 96 -8.17 13.64 -5.47
N GLN A 97 -7.12 14.03 -6.21
CA GLN A 97 -7.17 15.19 -7.09
C GLN A 97 -8.15 14.96 -8.24
N LEU A 98 -8.90 16.01 -8.58
CA LEU A 98 -9.83 15.97 -9.73
C LEU A 98 -9.09 16.07 -11.07
N ASP A 99 -7.97 16.79 -11.10
CA ASP A 99 -7.12 16.91 -12.29
C ASP A 99 -6.05 15.82 -12.31
N THR A 100 -6.20 14.89 -13.24
CA THR A 100 -5.26 13.78 -13.44
C THR A 100 -3.85 14.23 -13.81
N LYS A 101 -3.66 15.44 -14.38
CA LYS A 101 -2.35 16.00 -14.70
C LYS A 101 -1.54 16.31 -13.44
N ILE A 102 -2.23 16.70 -12.36
CA ILE A 102 -1.60 16.89 -11.06
C ILE A 102 -1.10 15.54 -10.53
N VAL A 103 -1.94 14.51 -10.59
CA VAL A 103 -1.58 13.15 -10.14
C VAL A 103 -0.38 12.61 -10.91
N ALA A 104 -0.36 12.80 -12.23
CA ALA A 104 0.74 12.34 -13.10
C ALA A 104 2.11 12.90 -12.70
N LYS A 105 2.16 14.11 -12.14
CA LYS A 105 3.39 14.76 -11.68
C LYS A 105 3.88 14.26 -10.32
N ARG A 106 3.04 13.56 -9.56
CA ARG A 106 3.35 13.15 -8.17
C ARG A 106 4.29 11.95 -8.06
N ASN A 107 4.63 11.30 -9.18
CA ASN A 107 5.50 10.12 -9.23
C ASN A 107 5.09 9.00 -8.26
N LEU A 108 3.79 8.77 -8.12
CA LEU A 108 3.27 7.69 -7.29
C LEU A 108 3.69 6.33 -7.84
N ASN A 109 3.80 5.37 -6.94
CA ASN A 109 4.09 3.98 -7.26
C ASN A 109 3.13 3.03 -6.53
N THR A 110 3.08 1.77 -6.97
CA THR A 110 2.22 0.74 -6.37
C THR A 110 3.00 -0.53 -6.10
N PHE A 111 2.60 -1.24 -5.04
CA PHE A 111 2.93 -2.65 -4.84
C PHE A 111 1.65 -3.44 -4.64
N LEU A 112 1.44 -4.46 -5.46
CA LEU A 112 0.29 -5.37 -5.36
C LEU A 112 0.71 -6.57 -4.49
N TYR A 113 -0.16 -6.97 -3.56
CA TYR A 113 0.17 -7.98 -2.55
C TYR A 113 -0.96 -8.97 -2.26
N THR A 114 -2.13 -8.82 -2.86
CA THR A 114 -3.25 -9.75 -2.67
C THR A 114 -4.05 -9.89 -3.95
N VAL A 115 -4.40 -11.11 -4.27
CA VAL A 115 -5.39 -11.44 -5.31
C VAL A 115 -6.74 -11.59 -4.61
N ALA A 116 -7.71 -10.76 -4.98
CA ALA A 116 -9.06 -10.79 -4.40
C ALA A 116 -9.98 -11.74 -5.17
N ASP A 117 -9.78 -11.81 -6.48
CA ASP A 117 -10.44 -12.78 -7.36
C ASP A 117 -9.37 -13.41 -8.25
N PHE A 118 -9.09 -14.69 -8.00
CA PHE A 118 -7.99 -15.41 -8.65
C PHE A 118 -8.22 -15.68 -10.13
N GLY A 119 -9.48 -15.71 -10.59
CA GLY A 119 -9.77 -16.06 -11.98
C GLY A 119 -9.01 -17.33 -12.42
N PRO A 120 -8.21 -17.28 -13.50
CA PRO A 120 -7.45 -18.41 -14.00
C PRO A 120 -6.07 -18.60 -13.33
N MET A 121 -5.70 -17.85 -12.31
CA MET A 121 -4.41 -17.98 -11.62
C MET A 121 -4.26 -19.34 -10.96
N LYS A 122 -3.03 -19.88 -10.99
CA LYS A 122 -2.71 -21.25 -10.57
C LYS A 122 -2.02 -21.33 -9.21
N ALA A 123 -1.58 -20.20 -8.66
CA ALA A 123 -0.87 -20.15 -7.40
C ALA A 123 -1.66 -20.84 -6.27
N LYS A 124 -0.97 -21.60 -5.45
CA LYS A 124 -1.51 -22.31 -4.28
C LYS A 124 -1.02 -21.71 -2.97
N THR A 125 -0.04 -20.83 -3.07
CA THR A 125 0.57 -20.17 -1.93
C THR A 125 0.62 -18.66 -2.13
N GLN A 126 0.73 -17.90 -1.04
CA GLN A 126 0.90 -16.46 -1.10
C GLN A 126 2.16 -16.06 -1.87
N PHE A 127 3.27 -16.76 -1.64
CA PHE A 127 4.53 -16.46 -2.31
C PHE A 127 4.44 -16.69 -3.82
N GLU A 128 3.87 -17.83 -4.25
CA GLU A 128 3.61 -18.12 -5.67
C GLU A 128 2.67 -17.09 -6.31
N ALA A 129 1.63 -16.64 -5.60
CA ALA A 129 0.73 -15.62 -6.10
C ALA A 129 1.44 -14.30 -6.39
N LEU A 130 2.39 -13.90 -5.54
CA LEU A 130 3.20 -12.70 -5.78
C LEU A 130 4.13 -12.87 -6.98
N GLU A 131 4.68 -14.06 -7.20
CA GLU A 131 5.48 -14.37 -8.39
C GLU A 131 4.63 -14.34 -9.66
N GLU A 132 3.44 -14.96 -9.62
CA GLU A 132 2.52 -14.98 -10.76
C GLU A 132 2.00 -13.58 -11.10
N LEU A 133 1.67 -12.76 -10.09
CA LEU A 133 1.33 -11.34 -10.28
C LEU A 133 2.47 -10.57 -10.98
N SER A 134 3.70 -10.80 -10.55
CA SER A 134 4.87 -10.16 -11.18
C SER A 134 5.04 -10.61 -12.63
N ALA A 135 4.84 -11.89 -12.93
CA ALA A 135 4.96 -12.46 -14.27
C ALA A 135 3.92 -11.90 -15.26
N ILE A 136 2.70 -11.61 -14.79
CA ILE A 136 1.65 -11.02 -15.63
C ILE A 136 1.70 -9.49 -15.74
N GLY A 137 2.69 -8.85 -15.12
CA GLY A 137 3.01 -7.44 -15.31
C GLY A 137 2.70 -6.50 -14.13
N PHE A 138 2.23 -7.02 -13.00
CA PHE A 138 2.08 -6.21 -11.80
C PHE A 138 3.41 -5.99 -11.08
N ARG A 139 3.53 -4.85 -10.42
CA ARG A 139 4.66 -4.60 -9.54
C ARG A 139 4.37 -5.16 -8.15
N THR A 140 5.11 -6.17 -7.75
CA THR A 140 5.13 -6.72 -6.39
C THR A 140 6.41 -6.28 -5.67
N ASN A 141 6.38 -6.23 -4.34
CA ASN A 141 7.58 -5.87 -3.59
C ASN A 141 8.59 -7.04 -3.65
N PRO A 142 9.84 -6.80 -4.10
CA PRO A 142 10.86 -7.86 -4.15
C PRO A 142 11.37 -8.29 -2.77
N GLU A 143 11.22 -7.44 -1.76
CA GLU A 143 11.73 -7.65 -0.39
C GLU A 143 10.84 -8.61 0.43
N ARG A 144 10.19 -9.57 -0.23
CA ARG A 144 9.41 -10.62 0.43
C ARG A 144 10.29 -11.83 0.73
N GLN A 145 9.97 -12.54 1.79
CA GLN A 145 10.71 -13.73 2.21
C GLN A 145 9.77 -14.87 2.64
N LEU A 146 10.11 -16.08 2.22
CA LEU A 146 9.50 -17.31 2.73
C LEU A 146 10.27 -17.76 3.98
N CYS A 147 9.61 -17.76 5.14
CA CYS A 147 10.16 -18.15 6.42
C CYS A 147 9.59 -19.50 6.87
N GLN A 148 10.45 -20.42 7.30
CA GLN A 148 10.06 -21.77 7.73
C GLN A 148 9.76 -21.84 9.24
N SER A 149 10.24 -20.88 10.02
CA SER A 149 10.07 -20.83 11.47
C SER A 149 9.75 -19.43 11.95
N ILE A 150 9.31 -19.32 13.20
CA ILE A 150 9.09 -18.03 13.87
C ILE A 150 10.44 -17.30 14.10
N ASP A 151 11.51 -18.02 14.31
CA ASP A 151 12.84 -17.41 14.47
C ASP A 151 13.28 -16.71 13.16
N GLU A 152 13.01 -17.32 12.00
CA GLU A 152 13.26 -16.70 10.70
C GLU A 152 12.36 -15.48 10.46
N VAL A 153 11.10 -15.54 10.89
CA VAL A 153 10.17 -14.38 10.84
C VAL A 153 10.72 -13.24 11.69
N TRP A 154 11.20 -13.55 12.89
CA TRP A 154 11.78 -12.54 13.78
C TRP A 154 13.06 -11.92 13.20
N ALA A 155 13.95 -12.72 12.64
CA ALA A 155 15.15 -12.23 11.96
C ALA A 155 14.80 -11.28 10.80
N TYR A 156 13.77 -11.59 10.00
CA TYR A 156 13.29 -10.71 8.96
C TYR A 156 12.72 -9.37 9.51
N ILE A 157 12.00 -9.41 10.64
CA ILE A 157 11.49 -8.20 11.29
C ILE A 157 12.65 -7.31 11.74
N GLU A 158 13.66 -7.87 12.42
CA GLU A 158 14.83 -7.14 12.89
C GLU A 158 15.64 -6.54 11.72
N GLU A 159 15.86 -7.31 10.67
CA GLU A 159 16.56 -6.85 9.47
C GLU A 159 15.87 -5.60 8.86
N TYR A 160 14.56 -5.64 8.66
CA TYR A 160 13.87 -4.51 8.05
C TYR A 160 13.55 -3.37 9.01
N HIS A 161 13.56 -3.61 10.29
CA HIS A 161 13.58 -2.53 11.29
C HIS A 161 14.84 -1.67 11.16
N GLU A 162 16.01 -2.30 10.97
CA GLU A 162 17.28 -1.59 10.74
C GLU A 162 17.35 -0.95 9.34
N LYS A 163 16.91 -1.66 8.30
CA LYS A 163 16.94 -1.20 6.90
C LYS A 163 15.88 -0.16 6.56
N ARG A 164 14.90 0.07 7.42
CA ARG A 164 13.74 0.94 7.18
C ARG A 164 14.12 2.31 6.61
N SER A 165 15.15 2.94 7.17
CA SER A 165 15.61 4.27 6.75
C SER A 165 16.22 4.29 5.34
N THR A 166 16.80 3.18 4.89
CA THR A 166 17.49 3.05 3.59
C THR A 166 16.56 2.73 2.43
N LEU A 167 15.34 2.29 2.70
CA LEU A 167 14.35 2.00 1.67
C LEU A 167 13.89 3.29 0.97
N PRO A 168 13.64 3.27 -0.36
CA PRO A 168 13.18 4.44 -1.11
C PRO A 168 11.71 4.78 -0.86
N TYR A 169 11.01 4.01 -0.03
CA TYR A 169 9.62 4.19 0.39
C TYR A 169 9.48 3.95 1.89
N GLU A 170 8.39 4.44 2.48
CA GLU A 170 8.10 4.23 3.90
C GLU A 170 7.42 2.89 4.14
N ILE A 171 7.81 2.26 5.25
CA ILE A 171 7.14 1.08 5.81
C ILE A 171 6.82 1.35 7.29
N ASP A 172 5.70 0.83 7.78
CA ASP A 172 5.31 0.95 9.19
C ASP A 172 5.34 -0.40 9.93
N GLY A 173 5.85 -1.43 9.29
CA GLY A 173 5.97 -2.77 9.87
C GLY A 173 6.15 -3.87 8.83
N ILE A 174 5.83 -5.07 9.26
CA ILE A 174 5.89 -6.30 8.47
C ILE A 174 4.52 -6.96 8.50
N VAL A 175 4.10 -7.55 7.39
CA VAL A 175 2.91 -8.41 7.31
C VAL A 175 3.38 -9.85 7.21
N ILE A 176 2.97 -10.68 8.16
CA ILE A 176 3.25 -12.11 8.22
C ILE A 176 1.97 -12.85 7.84
N LYS A 177 2.04 -13.70 6.84
CA LYS A 177 0.90 -14.48 6.33
C LYS A 177 1.22 -15.97 6.40
N VAL A 178 0.23 -16.79 6.71
CA VAL A 178 0.31 -18.24 6.42
C VAL A 178 0.44 -18.38 4.91
N ASN A 179 1.42 -19.15 4.46
CA ASN A 179 1.79 -19.19 3.04
C ASN A 179 0.79 -19.95 2.18
N GLU A 180 0.35 -21.13 2.64
CA GLU A 180 -0.54 -22.04 1.89
C GLU A 180 -1.99 -21.53 1.93
N PHE A 181 -2.63 -21.41 0.77
CA PHE A 181 -4.02 -20.94 0.69
C PHE A 181 -5.02 -21.90 1.32
N VAL A 182 -4.77 -23.22 1.26
CA VAL A 182 -5.60 -24.20 1.93
C VAL A 182 -5.65 -23.94 3.44
N LEU A 183 -4.50 -23.62 4.04
CA LEU A 183 -4.43 -23.30 5.47
C LEU A 183 -5.05 -21.93 5.78
N GLN A 184 -4.95 -20.96 4.87
CA GLN A 184 -5.64 -19.68 5.02
C GLN A 184 -7.16 -19.89 5.05
N ASP A 185 -7.69 -20.74 4.16
CA ASP A 185 -9.12 -21.06 4.10
C ASP A 185 -9.60 -21.80 5.37
N GLU A 186 -8.81 -22.73 5.88
CA GLU A 186 -9.10 -23.45 7.13
C GLU A 186 -9.13 -22.51 8.36
N LEU A 187 -8.18 -21.57 8.44
CA LEU A 187 -8.11 -20.59 9.52
C LEU A 187 -9.24 -19.55 9.42
N GLY A 188 -9.60 -19.17 8.21
CA GLY A 188 -10.70 -18.28 7.90
C GLY A 188 -10.51 -16.86 8.42
N PHE A 189 -11.65 -16.20 8.71
CA PHE A 189 -11.70 -14.78 9.07
C PHE A 189 -12.43 -14.57 10.40
N THR A 190 -12.07 -13.51 11.10
CA THR A 190 -12.92 -12.87 12.10
C THR A 190 -13.83 -11.85 11.42
N VAL A 191 -14.73 -11.21 12.18
CA VAL A 191 -15.55 -10.10 11.65
C VAL A 191 -14.69 -8.95 11.08
N LYS A 192 -13.47 -8.77 11.59
CA LYS A 192 -12.63 -7.59 11.28
C LYS A 192 -11.35 -7.90 10.48
N ALA A 193 -10.85 -9.13 10.55
CA ALA A 193 -9.53 -9.46 10.02
C ALA A 193 -9.38 -10.94 9.68
N PRO A 194 -8.48 -11.32 8.75
CA PRO A 194 -8.08 -12.70 8.55
C PRO A 194 -7.37 -13.26 9.80
N ARG A 195 -7.58 -14.54 10.08
CA ARG A 195 -6.88 -15.25 11.16
C ARG A 195 -5.50 -15.75 10.76
N TRP A 196 -5.21 -15.75 9.47
CA TRP A 196 -3.99 -16.24 8.84
C TRP A 196 -2.97 -15.15 8.54
N ALA A 197 -3.25 -13.90 8.89
CA ALA A 197 -2.33 -12.78 8.68
C ALA A 197 -2.26 -11.89 9.91
N ILE A 198 -1.07 -11.43 10.22
CA ILE A 198 -0.81 -10.46 11.29
C ILE A 198 0.13 -9.37 10.79
N ALA A 199 -0.10 -8.14 11.21
CA ALA A 199 0.81 -7.03 11.00
C ALA A 199 1.60 -6.79 12.30
N TYR A 200 2.92 -6.95 12.21
CA TYR A 200 3.83 -6.46 13.23
C TYR A 200 4.18 -5.02 12.90
N LYS A 201 3.78 -4.08 13.73
CA LYS A 201 4.10 -2.66 13.54
C LYS A 201 5.37 -2.29 14.26
N PHE A 202 6.25 -1.57 13.58
CA PHE A 202 7.43 -1.00 14.23
C PHE A 202 7.00 0.04 15.27
N PRO A 203 7.80 0.23 16.33
CA PRO A 203 7.61 1.35 17.24
C PRO A 203 7.58 2.67 16.46
N PRO A 204 6.73 3.63 16.85
CA PRO A 204 6.74 4.97 16.25
C PRO A 204 8.11 5.61 16.46
N GLU A 205 8.51 6.45 15.52
CA GLU A 205 9.68 7.31 15.71
C GLU A 205 9.33 8.38 16.76
N GLU A 206 10.17 8.51 17.77
CA GLU A 206 10.05 9.53 18.81
C GLU A 206 10.96 10.70 18.45
N ALA A 207 10.44 11.91 18.59
CA ALA A 207 11.20 13.15 18.44
C ALA A 207 10.87 14.09 19.59
N GLU A 208 11.88 14.70 20.17
CA GLU A 208 11.68 15.74 21.18
C GLU A 208 11.45 17.08 20.50
N THR A 209 10.47 17.85 21.00
CA THR A 209 10.19 19.22 20.56
C THR A 209 9.75 20.07 21.72
N VAL A 210 9.73 21.39 21.51
CA VAL A 210 9.25 22.35 22.50
C VAL A 210 7.87 22.84 22.02
N VAL A 211 6.87 22.79 22.92
CA VAL A 211 5.56 23.39 22.65
C VAL A 211 5.72 24.89 22.73
N GLU A 212 5.48 25.58 21.62
CA GLU A 212 5.57 27.05 21.54
C GLU A 212 4.24 27.70 21.90
N ASP A 213 3.12 27.11 21.45
CA ASP A 213 1.78 27.62 21.71
C ASP A 213 0.73 26.50 21.63
N ILE A 214 -0.45 26.73 22.25
CA ILE A 214 -1.61 25.84 22.20
C ILE A 214 -2.84 26.67 21.85
N GLU A 215 -3.34 26.48 20.62
CA GLU A 215 -4.57 27.09 20.16
C GLU A 215 -5.74 26.11 20.33
N TRP A 216 -6.85 26.64 20.82
CA TRP A 216 -8.08 25.88 20.99
C TRP A 216 -9.11 26.29 19.95
N THR A 217 -9.57 25.35 19.17
CA THR A 217 -10.64 25.56 18.19
C THR A 217 -11.87 24.71 18.54
N ILE A 218 -13.05 25.21 18.22
CA ILE A 218 -14.30 24.46 18.42
C ILE A 218 -14.89 24.12 17.06
N GLY A 219 -14.97 22.83 16.77
CA GLY A 219 -15.58 22.32 15.56
C GLY A 219 -17.12 22.50 15.55
N ARG A 220 -17.74 22.31 14.38
CA ARG A 220 -19.20 22.45 14.19
C ARG A 220 -20.03 21.56 15.12
N THR A 221 -19.50 20.45 15.58
CA THR A 221 -20.15 19.49 16.50
C THR A 221 -19.90 19.79 17.98
N GLY A 222 -19.20 20.91 18.31
CA GLY A 222 -18.84 21.28 19.67
C GLY A 222 -17.59 20.53 20.20
N VAL A 223 -16.93 19.77 19.38
CA VAL A 223 -15.65 19.12 19.73
C VAL A 223 -14.56 20.19 19.75
N VAL A 224 -13.83 20.25 20.88
CA VAL A 224 -12.64 21.09 21.05
C VAL A 224 -11.44 20.34 20.48
N THR A 225 -10.67 21.01 19.66
CA THR A 225 -9.43 20.48 19.06
C THR A 225 -8.29 21.41 19.39
#